data_e0bcb32a9f13583b55a39e7f53da3e2f
#
_entry.id   e0bcb32a9f13583b55a39e7f53da3e2f
#
_cell.length_a   1.000
_cell.length_b   1.000
_cell.length_c   1.000
_cell.angle_alpha   90.00
_cell.angle_beta   90.00
_cell.angle_gamma   90.00
#
_symmetry.space_group_name_H-M   'P 1'
#
loop_
_entity.id
_entity.type
_entity.pdbx_description
1 polymer ?
#
loop_
_entity_poly.entity_id
_entity_poly.type
_entity_poly.pdbx_seq_one_letter_code
_entity_poly.pdbx_strand_id
1 'polypeptide(L)'
;MGVLIALGLASGLGLHALSGPATAQRQPAPTVHTLEQLTQAASQYNPGIRAADHAIDAAEARLDEIRFSPFFQFTATGGIAVSPSAQGTPTYSPDSQLPLGNPWRPILSVEVEGAIPLYTFGKIINARRAGQAGVSAAGHERERTLAQTHYDVRRAYFALQLALDTKQMLSEGLGRLENAVETLDEQLANDEPDANPMDAYRLAAALAEVQ
;
A
#
# COMPACT_ATOMS: atom_id res chain seq x y z
N MET A 1 -0.48 -41.12 -3.62
CA MET A 1 0.77 -41.93 -3.44
C MET A 1 1.91 -40.97 -3.73
N GLY A 2 2.46 -40.24 -2.91
CA GLY A 2 3.10 -40.36 -1.63
C GLY A 2 4.58 -40.63 -1.81
N VAL A 3 5.46 -39.61 -1.80
CA VAL A 3 6.84 -39.80 -1.32
C VAL A 3 7.28 -38.53 -0.60
N LEU A 4 7.28 -38.64 0.70
CA LEU A 4 8.02 -37.83 1.66
C LEU A 4 9.48 -38.23 1.62
N ILE A 5 10.41 -37.24 1.51
CA ILE A 5 11.76 -37.43 2.00
C ILE A 5 12.09 -36.32 2.98
N ALA A 6 12.08 -36.67 4.25
CA ALA A 6 12.68 -35.93 5.33
C ALA A 6 14.16 -36.31 5.41
N LEU A 7 15.05 -35.32 5.50
CA LEU A 7 16.39 -35.52 6.03
C LEU A 7 16.71 -34.37 6.97
N GLY A 8 16.63 -34.71 8.27
CA GLY A 8 17.23 -33.89 9.31
C GLY A 8 18.71 -34.16 9.44
N LEU A 9 19.46 -33.13 9.80
CA LEU A 9 20.74 -33.29 10.49
C LEU A 9 20.96 -32.07 11.40
N ALA A 10 20.93 -32.38 12.68
CA ALA A 10 21.36 -31.53 13.78
C ALA A 10 22.88 -31.55 13.90
N SER A 11 23.44 -30.44 14.30
CA SER A 11 24.69 -30.26 15.08
C SER A 11 24.99 -28.77 15.02
N GLY A 12 25.08 -27.96 16.05
CA GLY A 12 25.65 -28.18 17.33
C GLY A 12 26.56 -27.01 17.65
N LEU A 13 26.25 -26.28 18.73
CA LEU A 13 27.20 -25.50 19.56
C LEU A 13 28.07 -24.40 18.95
N GLY A 14 27.84 -23.19 19.44
CA GLY A 14 28.75 -22.07 19.24
C GLY A 14 28.23 -20.81 19.92
N LEU A 15 28.02 -20.85 21.26
CA LEU A 15 27.78 -19.67 22.08
C LEU A 15 29.08 -18.88 22.18
N HIS A 16 29.28 -17.87 21.37
CA HIS A 16 30.25 -16.81 21.64
C HIS A 16 29.51 -15.51 21.86
N ALA A 17 29.26 -15.23 23.14
CA ALA A 17 28.91 -13.90 23.59
C ALA A 17 30.09 -12.95 23.33
N LEU A 18 30.10 -12.26 22.20
CA LEU A 18 30.91 -11.07 22.00
C LEU A 18 30.08 -9.87 22.48
N SER A 19 30.25 -9.54 23.74
CA SER A 19 29.85 -8.23 24.27
C SER A 19 30.73 -7.16 23.61
N GLY A 20 30.33 -6.73 22.40
CA GLY A 20 30.86 -5.53 21.79
C GLY A 20 30.38 -4.32 22.62
N PRO A 21 31.22 -3.27 22.77
CA PRO A 21 30.79 -2.06 23.44
C PRO A 21 29.57 -1.51 22.72
N ALA A 22 28.48 -1.27 23.49
CA ALA A 22 27.30 -0.59 23.00
C ALA A 22 27.74 0.78 22.47
N THR A 23 27.94 0.89 21.20
CA THR A 23 28.09 2.16 20.50
C THR A 23 26.79 2.91 20.75
N ALA A 24 26.82 3.87 21.69
CA ALA A 24 25.75 4.81 21.91
C ALA A 24 25.41 5.41 20.53
N GLN A 25 24.30 4.99 19.96
CA GLN A 25 23.76 5.59 18.73
C GLN A 25 23.53 7.06 19.08
N ARG A 26 24.43 7.90 18.56
CA ARG A 26 24.32 9.35 18.63
C ARG A 26 23.00 9.67 17.96
N GLN A 27 21.97 10.00 18.76
CA GLN A 27 20.71 10.51 18.22
C GLN A 27 21.07 11.66 17.28
N PRO A 28 20.67 11.59 16.00
CA PRO A 28 20.90 12.69 15.08
C PRO A 28 20.24 13.94 15.68
N ALA A 29 20.95 15.07 15.63
CA ALA A 29 20.41 16.35 16.04
C ALA A 29 19.05 16.57 15.36
N PRO A 30 18.05 17.16 16.05
CA PRO A 30 16.74 17.39 15.49
C PRO A 30 16.90 18.24 14.21
N THR A 31 16.70 17.62 13.07
CA THR A 31 16.68 18.33 11.78
C THR A 31 15.34 19.04 11.69
N VAL A 32 15.38 20.37 11.74
CA VAL A 32 14.18 21.19 11.51
C VAL A 32 13.84 21.10 10.02
N HIS A 33 12.79 20.35 9.69
CA HIS A 33 12.30 20.24 8.34
C HIS A 33 11.28 21.35 8.06
N THR A 34 11.45 22.02 6.92
CA THR A 34 10.44 22.99 6.46
C THR A 34 9.23 22.28 5.87
N LEU A 35 8.08 22.96 5.83
CA LEU A 35 6.86 22.43 5.23
C LEU A 35 7.07 22.00 3.76
N GLU A 36 7.86 22.79 3.00
CA GLU A 36 8.18 22.51 1.61
C GLU A 36 8.97 21.20 1.47
N GLN A 37 9.98 21.00 2.32
CA GLN A 37 10.77 19.76 2.31
C GLN A 37 9.92 18.53 2.62
N LEU A 38 9.02 18.63 3.61
CA LEU A 38 8.11 17.54 3.97
C LEU A 38 7.11 17.24 2.85
N THR A 39 6.56 18.28 2.22
CA THR A 39 5.63 18.15 1.10
C THR A 39 6.32 17.51 -0.12
N GLN A 40 7.55 17.91 -0.42
CA GLN A 40 8.33 17.34 -1.50
C GLN A 40 8.71 15.88 -1.22
N ALA A 41 9.16 15.58 -0.01
CA ALA A 41 9.46 14.20 0.40
C ALA A 41 8.21 13.31 0.32
N ALA A 42 7.07 13.79 0.80
CA ALA A 42 5.80 13.07 0.70
C ALA A 42 5.41 12.79 -0.76
N SER A 43 5.61 13.76 -1.66
CA SER A 43 5.32 13.58 -3.09
C SER A 43 6.20 12.50 -3.73
N GLN A 44 7.44 12.34 -3.27
CA GLN A 44 8.38 11.35 -3.83
C GLN A 44 8.22 9.96 -3.23
N TYR A 45 7.93 9.86 -1.93
CA TYR A 45 8.00 8.60 -1.19
C TYR A 45 6.65 8.03 -0.80
N ASN A 46 5.54 8.74 -1.01
CA ASN A 46 4.21 8.25 -0.65
C ASN A 46 3.84 7.02 -1.49
N PRO A 47 3.58 5.86 -0.87
CA PRO A 47 3.18 4.66 -1.59
C PRO A 47 1.83 4.81 -2.30
N GLY A 48 0.93 5.68 -1.82
CA GLY A 48 -0.36 5.96 -2.45
C GLY A 48 -0.20 6.63 -3.82
N ILE A 49 0.76 7.55 -3.97
CA ILE A 49 1.05 8.20 -5.26
C ILE A 49 1.64 7.17 -6.24
N ARG A 50 2.57 6.33 -5.78
CA ARG A 50 3.13 5.24 -6.59
C ARG A 50 2.07 4.23 -7.02
N ALA A 51 1.13 3.89 -6.14
CA ALA A 51 0.01 3.03 -6.50
C ALA A 51 -0.90 3.67 -7.55
N ALA A 52 -1.11 4.98 -7.49
CA ALA A 52 -1.86 5.73 -8.50
C ALA A 52 -1.12 5.78 -9.85
N ASP A 53 0.22 5.90 -9.86
CA ASP A 53 1.03 5.80 -11.08
C ASP A 53 0.85 4.41 -11.75
N HIS A 54 0.95 3.33 -10.97
CA HIS A 54 0.70 1.97 -11.50
C HIS A 54 -0.76 1.73 -11.92
N ALA A 55 -1.71 2.47 -11.37
CA ALA A 55 -3.10 2.42 -11.84
C ALA A 55 -3.26 3.05 -13.23
N ILE A 56 -2.47 4.07 -13.56
CA ILE A 56 -2.40 4.64 -14.91
C ILE A 56 -1.80 3.60 -15.87
N ASP A 57 -0.65 2.99 -15.53
CA ASP A 57 -0.04 1.93 -16.33
C ASP A 57 -1.02 0.78 -16.61
N ALA A 58 -1.78 0.37 -15.60
CA ALA A 58 -2.80 -0.68 -15.74
C ALA A 58 -3.98 -0.24 -16.64
N ALA A 59 -4.39 1.04 -16.59
CA ALA A 59 -5.44 1.56 -17.46
C ALA A 59 -4.95 1.65 -18.92
N GLU A 60 -3.69 2.02 -19.15
CA GLU A 60 -3.06 2.03 -20.48
C GLU A 60 -2.96 0.62 -21.06
N ALA A 61 -2.51 -0.36 -20.25
CA ALA A 61 -2.46 -1.76 -20.67
C ALA A 61 -3.86 -2.30 -21.06
N ARG A 62 -4.91 -1.92 -20.32
CA ARG A 62 -6.30 -2.27 -20.68
C ARG A 62 -6.74 -1.59 -21.98
N LEU A 63 -6.34 -0.35 -22.22
CA LEU A 63 -6.61 0.34 -23.47
C LEU A 63 -5.94 -0.38 -24.65
N ASP A 64 -4.71 -0.84 -24.47
CA ASP A 64 -3.99 -1.61 -25.48
C ASP A 64 -4.62 -2.99 -25.71
N GLU A 65 -5.07 -3.66 -24.66
CA GLU A 65 -5.87 -4.88 -24.79
C GLU A 65 -7.13 -4.63 -25.66
N ILE A 66 -7.88 -3.55 -25.37
CA ILE A 66 -9.06 -3.17 -26.16
C ILE A 66 -8.70 -2.87 -27.62
N ARG A 67 -7.52 -2.34 -27.89
CA ARG A 67 -7.04 -2.06 -29.26
C ARG A 67 -6.74 -3.31 -30.06
N PHE A 68 -6.15 -4.33 -29.43
CA PHE A 68 -5.63 -5.52 -30.08
C PHE A 68 -6.55 -6.74 -29.97
N SER A 69 -7.35 -6.87 -28.90
CA SER A 69 -8.24 -8.01 -28.66
C SER A 69 -9.17 -8.36 -29.84
N PRO A 70 -9.70 -7.40 -30.62
CA PRO A 70 -10.55 -7.75 -31.77
C PRO A 70 -9.84 -8.52 -32.88
N PHE A 71 -8.51 -8.43 -32.94
CA PHE A 71 -7.73 -9.00 -34.04
C PHE A 71 -7.04 -10.32 -33.71
N PHE A 72 -6.99 -10.69 -32.42
CA PHE A 72 -6.20 -11.84 -31.94
C PHE A 72 -7.01 -12.79 -31.05
N GLN A 73 -8.22 -13.16 -31.51
CA GLN A 73 -9.03 -14.16 -30.84
C GLN A 73 -8.78 -15.53 -31.46
N PHE A 74 -7.64 -16.15 -31.12
CA PHE A 74 -7.30 -17.49 -31.55
C PHE A 74 -7.19 -18.39 -30.32
N THR A 75 -7.85 -19.56 -30.41
CA THR A 75 -7.73 -20.62 -29.41
C THR A 75 -7.05 -21.81 -30.06
N ALA A 76 -5.95 -22.26 -29.48
CA ALA A 76 -5.28 -23.48 -29.88
C ALA A 76 -5.56 -24.58 -28.85
N THR A 77 -6.17 -25.67 -29.28
CA THR A 77 -6.49 -26.83 -28.44
C THR A 77 -5.69 -28.03 -28.93
N GLY A 78 -4.91 -28.64 -28.03
CA GLY A 78 -4.17 -29.86 -28.29
C GLY A 78 -4.74 -31.03 -27.50
N GLY A 79 -4.94 -32.17 -28.13
CA GLY A 79 -5.44 -33.37 -27.48
C GLY A 79 -4.65 -34.61 -27.88
N ILE A 80 -4.44 -35.51 -26.92
CA ILE A 80 -3.90 -36.85 -27.17
C ILE A 80 -5.02 -37.85 -26.79
N ALA A 81 -5.42 -38.66 -27.74
CA ALA A 81 -6.40 -39.70 -27.51
C ALA A 81 -5.89 -41.04 -28.03
N VAL A 82 -6.45 -42.11 -27.51
CA VAL A 82 -6.21 -43.47 -28.03
C VAL A 82 -7.49 -43.93 -28.70
N SER A 83 -7.42 -44.25 -29.98
CA SER A 83 -8.58 -44.65 -30.77
C SER A 83 -8.25 -45.85 -31.63
N PRO A 84 -9.19 -46.73 -31.91
CA PRO A 84 -9.05 -47.74 -32.95
C PRO A 84 -8.83 -47.07 -34.30
N SER A 85 -8.01 -47.65 -35.15
CA SER A 85 -7.80 -47.10 -36.48
C SER A 85 -9.10 -47.05 -37.27
N ALA A 86 -9.51 -45.85 -37.67
CA ALA A 86 -10.68 -45.62 -38.51
C ALA A 86 -10.27 -45.17 -39.90
N GLN A 87 -11.00 -45.57 -40.92
CA GLN A 87 -10.84 -45.00 -42.27
C GLN A 87 -11.93 -43.92 -42.45
N GLY A 88 -11.51 -42.77 -42.98
CA GLY A 88 -12.38 -41.62 -43.22
C GLY A 88 -11.73 -40.33 -42.75
N THR A 89 -12.40 -39.20 -42.97
CA THR A 89 -11.98 -37.89 -42.48
C THR A 89 -12.51 -37.62 -41.06
N PRO A 90 -11.75 -36.91 -40.21
CA PRO A 90 -12.16 -36.67 -38.82
C PRO A 90 -13.48 -35.87 -38.67
N THR A 91 -13.89 -35.13 -39.70
CA THR A 91 -14.98 -34.15 -39.59
C THR A 91 -16.35 -34.69 -39.90
N TYR A 92 -16.51 -35.52 -40.86
CA TYR A 92 -17.71 -36.25 -41.20
C TYR A 92 -17.47 -37.04 -42.51
N SER A 93 -17.59 -38.35 -42.43
CA SER A 93 -17.60 -39.17 -43.64
C SER A 93 -18.70 -40.22 -43.52
N PRO A 94 -19.68 -40.25 -44.45
CA PRO A 94 -20.70 -41.27 -44.43
C PRO A 94 -20.15 -42.67 -44.64
N ASP A 95 -18.93 -42.77 -45.14
CA ASP A 95 -18.22 -44.05 -45.41
C ASP A 95 -17.23 -44.41 -44.28
N SER A 96 -17.31 -43.79 -43.11
CA SER A 96 -16.47 -44.10 -41.97
C SER A 96 -16.73 -45.54 -41.49
N GLN A 97 -15.75 -46.40 -41.63
CA GLN A 97 -15.80 -47.78 -41.14
C GLN A 97 -14.90 -47.91 -39.89
N LEU A 98 -15.47 -48.37 -38.80
CA LEU A 98 -14.78 -48.75 -37.58
C LEU A 98 -14.76 -50.28 -37.48
N PRO A 99 -13.78 -50.98 -38.07
CA PRO A 99 -13.71 -52.43 -37.92
C PRO A 99 -13.37 -52.77 -36.45
N LEU A 100 -14.25 -53.51 -35.84
CA LEU A 100 -14.07 -54.06 -34.49
C LEU A 100 -12.91 -55.06 -34.53
N GLY A 101 -11.79 -54.72 -33.92
CA GLY A 101 -10.57 -55.58 -33.89
C GLY A 101 -9.30 -54.89 -34.34
N ASN A 102 -9.36 -53.64 -34.79
CA ASN A 102 -8.12 -52.91 -35.11
C ASN A 102 -7.33 -52.51 -33.84
N PRO A 103 -5.98 -52.49 -33.97
CA PRO A 103 -5.14 -52.09 -32.84
C PRO A 103 -5.41 -50.62 -32.50
N TRP A 104 -5.49 -50.35 -31.20
CA TRP A 104 -5.57 -48.99 -30.66
C TRP A 104 -4.28 -48.23 -30.96
N ARG A 105 -4.41 -47.04 -31.49
CA ARG A 105 -3.28 -46.18 -31.80
C ARG A 105 -3.41 -44.83 -31.12
N PRO A 106 -2.33 -44.20 -30.67
CA PRO A 106 -2.38 -42.84 -30.20
C PRO A 106 -2.66 -41.90 -31.37
N ILE A 107 -3.56 -40.99 -31.15
CA ILE A 107 -3.91 -39.91 -32.06
C ILE A 107 -3.59 -38.60 -31.39
N LEU A 108 -2.81 -37.76 -32.08
CA LEU A 108 -2.56 -36.38 -31.70
C LEU A 108 -3.49 -35.49 -32.54
N SER A 109 -4.31 -34.67 -31.88
CA SER A 109 -5.12 -33.66 -32.51
C SER A 109 -4.63 -32.27 -32.11
N VAL A 110 -4.51 -31.38 -33.07
CA VAL A 110 -4.26 -29.95 -32.84
C VAL A 110 -5.34 -29.20 -33.63
N GLU A 111 -6.09 -28.38 -32.92
CA GLU A 111 -7.13 -27.55 -33.49
C GLU A 111 -6.80 -26.09 -33.19
N VAL A 112 -6.88 -25.24 -34.20
CA VAL A 112 -6.71 -23.78 -34.06
C VAL A 112 -8.00 -23.14 -34.58
N GLU A 113 -8.73 -22.53 -33.66
CA GLU A 113 -9.94 -21.79 -33.97
C GLU A 113 -9.67 -20.29 -33.83
N GLY A 114 -10.17 -19.49 -34.77
CA GLY A 114 -9.98 -18.04 -34.74
C GLY A 114 -11.21 -17.32 -35.27
N ALA A 115 -11.54 -16.19 -34.65
CA ALA A 115 -12.62 -15.31 -35.10
C ALA A 115 -12.11 -13.89 -35.31
N ILE A 116 -12.36 -13.34 -36.50
CA ILE A 116 -12.08 -11.94 -36.82
C ILE A 116 -13.38 -11.23 -37.11
N PRO A 117 -13.79 -10.22 -36.32
CA PRO A 117 -15.00 -9.49 -36.55
C PRO A 117 -14.87 -8.60 -37.80
N LEU A 118 -15.68 -8.80 -38.81
CA LEU A 118 -15.68 -7.98 -40.03
C LEU A 118 -16.39 -6.63 -39.80
N TYR A 119 -17.41 -6.61 -38.99
CA TYR A 119 -18.15 -5.40 -38.65
C TYR A 119 -18.73 -5.48 -37.23
N THR A 120 -18.59 -4.41 -36.46
CA THR A 120 -18.91 -4.42 -35.01
C THR A 120 -19.96 -3.38 -34.59
N PHE A 121 -20.62 -2.72 -35.55
CA PHE A 121 -21.62 -1.68 -35.25
C PHE A 121 -21.15 -0.62 -34.24
N GLY A 122 -19.91 -0.20 -34.34
CA GLY A 122 -19.32 0.80 -33.48
C GLY A 122 -18.85 0.31 -32.10
N LYS A 123 -19.00 -0.98 -31.76
CA LYS A 123 -18.58 -1.51 -30.44
C LYS A 123 -17.10 -1.27 -30.16
N ILE A 124 -16.22 -1.55 -31.13
CA ILE A 124 -14.76 -1.36 -30.98
C ILE A 124 -14.42 0.12 -30.79
N ILE A 125 -15.05 1.00 -31.55
CA ILE A 125 -14.81 2.45 -31.45
C ILE A 125 -15.22 2.97 -30.07
N ASN A 126 -16.40 2.56 -29.61
CA ASN A 126 -16.89 2.98 -28.30
C ASN A 126 -16.08 2.34 -27.15
N ALA A 127 -15.65 1.08 -27.29
CA ALA A 127 -14.74 0.46 -26.33
C ALA A 127 -13.41 1.19 -26.21
N ARG A 128 -12.80 1.61 -27.34
CA ARG A 128 -11.58 2.43 -27.34
C ARG A 128 -11.78 3.79 -26.66
N ARG A 129 -12.91 4.45 -26.94
CA ARG A 129 -13.25 5.72 -26.27
C ARG A 129 -13.43 5.53 -24.76
N ALA A 130 -14.09 4.47 -24.35
CA ALA A 130 -14.23 4.11 -22.93
C ALA A 130 -12.88 3.81 -22.28
N GLY A 131 -11.99 3.08 -22.97
CA GLY A 131 -10.61 2.84 -22.49
C GLY A 131 -9.81 4.14 -22.32
N GLN A 132 -9.90 5.06 -23.31
CA GLN A 132 -9.26 6.38 -23.22
C GLN A 132 -9.78 7.22 -22.03
N ALA A 133 -11.11 7.20 -21.83
CA ALA A 133 -11.71 7.85 -20.67
C ALA A 133 -11.25 7.20 -19.35
N GLY A 134 -11.02 5.89 -19.34
CA GLY A 134 -10.45 5.16 -18.19
C GLY A 134 -9.02 5.62 -17.85
N VAL A 135 -8.16 5.82 -18.84
CA VAL A 135 -6.81 6.37 -18.63
C VAL A 135 -6.89 7.80 -18.07
N SER A 136 -7.75 8.65 -18.65
CA SER A 136 -7.94 10.01 -18.12
C SER A 136 -8.46 10.02 -16.68
N ALA A 137 -9.38 9.13 -16.33
CA ALA A 137 -9.90 8.98 -14.98
C ALA A 137 -8.79 8.56 -13.99
N ALA A 138 -7.93 7.61 -14.37
CA ALA A 138 -6.78 7.21 -13.55
C ALA A 138 -5.79 8.39 -13.35
N GLY A 139 -5.55 9.22 -14.38
CA GLY A 139 -4.74 10.41 -14.29
C GLY A 139 -5.30 11.43 -13.27
N HIS A 140 -6.60 11.71 -13.31
CA HIS A 140 -7.23 12.61 -12.34
C HIS A 140 -7.25 12.04 -10.91
N GLU A 141 -7.36 10.72 -10.74
CA GLU A 141 -7.26 10.08 -9.42
C GLU A 141 -5.85 10.22 -8.83
N ARG A 142 -4.81 10.15 -9.68
CA ARG A 142 -3.44 10.46 -9.27
C ARG A 142 -3.30 11.91 -8.79
N GLU A 143 -3.83 12.87 -9.53
CA GLU A 143 -3.82 14.29 -9.14
C GLU A 143 -4.54 14.52 -7.81
N ARG A 144 -5.67 13.86 -7.62
CA ARG A 144 -6.43 13.88 -6.36
C ARG A 144 -5.62 13.31 -5.21
N THR A 145 -4.97 12.18 -5.40
CA THR A 145 -4.11 11.54 -4.39
C THR A 145 -2.94 12.45 -3.99
N LEU A 146 -2.32 13.12 -4.97
CA LEU A 146 -1.27 14.10 -4.73
C LEU A 146 -1.78 15.29 -3.90
N ALA A 147 -2.91 15.87 -4.29
CA ALA A 147 -3.52 16.99 -3.56
C ALA A 147 -3.91 16.60 -2.12
N GLN A 148 -4.47 15.42 -1.93
CA GLN A 148 -4.79 14.89 -0.62
C GLN A 148 -3.54 14.70 0.24
N THR A 149 -2.46 14.13 -0.33
CA THR A 149 -1.17 13.97 0.37
C THR A 149 -0.62 15.32 0.83
N HIS A 150 -0.65 16.34 -0.04
CA HIS A 150 -0.21 17.69 0.33
C HIS A 150 -1.06 18.30 1.45
N TYR A 151 -2.37 18.09 1.41
CA TYR A 151 -3.28 18.54 2.46
C TYR A 151 -2.96 17.86 3.80
N ASP A 152 -2.78 16.55 3.79
CA ASP A 152 -2.52 15.78 5.00
C ASP A 152 -1.17 16.16 5.64
N VAL A 153 -0.13 16.38 4.84
CA VAL A 153 1.18 16.86 5.33
C VAL A 153 1.04 18.24 5.97
N ARG A 154 0.35 19.17 5.32
CA ARG A 154 0.13 20.53 5.88
C ARG A 154 -0.64 20.46 7.19
N ARG A 155 -1.70 19.68 7.21
CA ARG A 155 -2.51 19.50 8.43
C ARG A 155 -1.69 18.93 9.57
N ALA A 156 -0.89 17.89 9.32
CA ALA A 156 -0.03 17.29 10.33
C ALA A 156 1.04 18.26 10.82
N TYR A 157 1.65 19.04 9.92
CA TYR A 157 2.66 20.03 10.25
C TYR A 157 2.11 21.11 11.19
N PHE A 158 0.97 21.72 10.84
CA PHE A 158 0.38 22.75 11.69
C PHE A 158 -0.19 22.19 13.00
N ALA A 159 -0.70 20.96 13.00
CA ALA A 159 -1.13 20.29 14.22
C ALA A 159 0.07 20.06 15.17
N LEU A 160 1.22 19.68 14.64
CA LEU A 160 2.45 19.53 15.43
C LEU A 160 2.92 20.87 15.99
N GLN A 161 2.93 21.93 15.18
CA GLN A 161 3.27 23.28 15.66
C GLN A 161 2.33 23.72 16.81
N LEU A 162 1.04 23.59 16.61
CA LEU A 162 0.08 23.92 17.65
C LEU A 162 0.31 23.12 18.95
N ALA A 163 0.62 21.83 18.82
CA ALA A 163 0.90 20.98 19.99
C ALA A 163 2.18 21.44 20.72
N LEU A 164 3.23 21.84 19.98
CA LEU A 164 4.46 22.36 20.57
C LEU A 164 4.25 23.70 21.26
N ASP A 165 3.51 24.63 20.63
CA ASP A 165 3.16 25.93 21.20
C ASP A 165 2.31 25.77 22.46
N THR A 166 1.33 24.87 22.41
CA THR A 166 0.47 24.54 23.58
C THR A 166 1.32 23.96 24.72
N LYS A 167 2.24 23.03 24.41
CA LYS A 167 3.16 22.45 25.40
C LYS A 167 4.01 23.55 26.06
N GLN A 168 4.57 24.47 25.26
CA GLN A 168 5.37 25.58 25.78
C GLN A 168 4.52 26.48 26.70
N MET A 169 3.34 26.88 26.26
CA MET A 169 2.43 27.72 27.05
C MET A 169 2.04 27.06 28.38
N LEU A 170 1.75 25.75 28.36
CA LEU A 170 1.46 25.00 29.60
C LEU A 170 2.68 24.92 30.51
N SER A 171 3.87 24.69 29.95
CA SER A 171 5.13 24.68 30.73
C SER A 171 5.42 26.03 31.39
N GLU A 172 5.22 27.13 30.66
CA GLU A 172 5.35 28.50 31.22
C GLU A 172 4.28 28.78 32.28
N GLY A 173 3.04 28.32 32.05
CA GLY A 173 1.97 28.43 33.03
C GLY A 173 2.26 27.68 34.33
N LEU A 174 2.76 26.44 34.18
CA LEU A 174 3.19 25.61 35.32
C LEU A 174 4.32 26.29 36.14
N GLY A 175 5.34 26.79 35.45
CA GLY A 175 6.43 27.51 36.14
C GLY A 175 5.96 28.78 36.86
N ARG A 176 4.98 29.51 36.33
CA ARG A 176 4.40 30.66 37.01
C ARG A 176 3.58 30.24 38.25
N LEU A 177 2.84 29.11 38.16
CA LEU A 177 2.11 28.58 39.34
C LEU A 177 3.06 28.10 40.43
N GLU A 178 4.14 27.40 40.08
CA GLU A 178 5.17 26.96 41.01
C GLU A 178 5.83 28.15 41.73
N ASN A 179 6.23 29.17 40.96
CA ASN A 179 6.80 30.42 41.56
C ASN A 179 5.78 31.14 42.43
N ALA A 180 4.49 31.16 42.09
CA ALA A 180 3.47 31.78 42.91
C ALA A 180 3.22 31.02 44.23
N VAL A 181 3.31 29.68 44.20
CA VAL A 181 3.22 28.86 45.43
C VAL A 181 4.42 29.15 46.31
N GLU A 182 5.66 29.15 45.78
CA GLU A 182 6.89 29.43 46.51
C GLU A 182 6.84 30.83 47.14
N THR A 183 6.43 31.85 46.35
CA THR A 183 6.33 33.23 46.86
C THR A 183 5.31 33.34 48.01
N LEU A 184 4.18 32.65 47.90
CA LEU A 184 3.13 32.69 48.92
C LEU A 184 3.54 31.92 50.18
N ASP A 185 4.26 30.80 50.02
CA ASP A 185 4.84 30.06 51.16
C ASP A 185 5.89 30.90 51.92
N GLU A 186 6.73 31.67 51.19
CA GLU A 186 7.69 32.61 51.79
C GLU A 186 6.98 33.75 52.53
N GLN A 187 5.89 34.32 51.98
CA GLN A 187 5.11 35.38 52.63
C GLN A 187 4.40 34.86 53.89
N LEU A 188 3.89 33.63 53.88
CA LEU A 188 3.30 32.99 55.05
C LEU A 188 4.37 32.71 56.15
N ALA A 189 5.58 32.30 55.77
CA ALA A 189 6.67 32.05 56.69
C ALA A 189 7.16 33.35 57.38
N ASN A 190 7.02 34.50 56.69
CA ASN A 190 7.42 35.81 57.15
C ASN A 190 6.29 36.56 57.90
N ASP A 191 5.12 35.95 58.14
CA ASP A 191 3.95 36.50 58.80
C ASP A 191 3.48 37.82 58.16
N GLU A 192 3.54 37.91 56.80
CA GLU A 192 3.09 39.10 56.10
C GLU A 192 1.54 39.25 56.18
N PRO A 193 1.06 40.49 56.44
CA PRO A 193 -0.35 40.73 56.79
C PRO A 193 -1.32 40.44 55.61
N ASP A 194 -0.81 40.37 54.38
CA ASP A 194 -1.58 40.12 53.18
C ASP A 194 -1.55 38.63 52.72
N ALA A 195 -0.79 37.78 53.38
CA ALA A 195 -0.64 36.37 53.07
C ALA A 195 -1.82 35.56 53.63
N ASN A 196 -2.64 34.95 52.73
CA ASN A 196 -3.76 34.15 53.12
C ASN A 196 -3.51 32.65 52.92
N PRO A 197 -3.50 31.83 53.99
CA PRO A 197 -3.28 30.38 53.87
C PRO A 197 -4.26 29.65 52.93
N MET A 198 -5.47 30.19 52.80
CA MET A 198 -6.46 29.58 51.87
C MET A 198 -6.07 29.73 50.40
N ASP A 199 -5.33 30.77 50.04
CA ASP A 199 -4.85 30.96 48.68
C ASP A 199 -3.68 30.02 48.35
N ALA A 200 -2.85 29.67 49.37
CA ALA A 200 -1.81 28.63 49.24
C ALA A 200 -2.44 27.27 48.91
N TYR A 201 -3.51 26.86 49.60
CA TYR A 201 -4.22 25.62 49.30
C TYR A 201 -4.87 25.61 47.92
N ARG A 202 -5.44 26.77 47.50
CA ARG A 202 -6.03 26.89 46.14
C ARG A 202 -5.00 26.79 45.06
N LEU A 203 -3.84 27.43 45.21
CA LEU A 203 -2.74 27.35 44.27
C LEU A 203 -2.13 25.94 44.21
N ALA A 204 -1.96 25.30 45.36
CA ALA A 204 -1.46 23.94 45.44
C ALA A 204 -2.45 22.94 44.77
N ALA A 205 -3.73 23.12 44.94
CA ALA A 205 -4.75 22.32 44.26
C ALA A 205 -4.73 22.54 42.75
N ALA A 206 -4.62 23.79 42.27
CA ALA A 206 -4.50 24.12 40.87
C ALA A 206 -3.22 23.52 40.23
N LEU A 207 -2.10 23.54 40.95
CA LEU A 207 -0.84 22.94 40.52
C LEU A 207 -1.00 21.41 40.36
N ALA A 208 -1.65 20.74 41.30
CA ALA A 208 -1.89 19.30 41.25
C ALA A 208 -2.84 18.87 40.12
N GLU A 209 -3.74 19.77 39.67
CA GLU A 209 -4.66 19.50 38.54
C GLU A 209 -3.95 19.59 37.17
N VAL A 210 -2.87 20.38 37.08
CA VAL A 210 -2.14 20.63 35.83
C VAL A 210 -0.95 19.66 35.63
N GLN A 211 -0.47 19.01 36.66
CA GLN A 211 0.56 17.97 36.63
C GLN A 211 0.01 16.60 36.16
#